data_a693224db22e8ba689ff4ee0a5ab614c
#
_entry.id   a693224db22e8ba689ff4ee0a5ab614c
#
_cell.length_a   1.000
_cell.length_b   1.000
_cell.length_c   1.000
_cell.angle_alpha   90.00
_cell.angle_beta   90.00
_cell.angle_gamma   90.00
#
_symmetry.space_group_name_H-M   'P 1'
#
loop_
_entity.id
_entity.type
_entity.pdbx_description
1 polymer ?
#
loop_
_entity_poly.entity_id
_entity_poly.type
_entity_poly.pdbx_seq_one_letter_code
_entity_poly.pdbx_strand_id
1 'polypeptide(L)'
;AWKIWEEISNEKYELKIFSDVYDNLDYLKQKNIFCAGITNMDISGESLIKNLKLKNHLQFIITSYDSKSEKPDPKIFEYCLKKAGAKVTNSYLVGDQIESDIKGAENVGITPILIDRFGYYKDFNKSLKITNLDGLKKIF
;
A
#
# COMPACT_ATOMS: atom_id res chain seq x y z
N ALA A 1 -17.18 1.34 15.58
CA ALA A 1 -15.96 1.56 14.77
C ALA A 1 -15.82 3.03 14.38
N TRP A 2 -16.87 3.69 13.92
CA TRP A 2 -16.84 5.12 13.53
C TRP A 2 -16.51 6.07 14.68
N LYS A 3 -17.08 5.84 15.87
CA LYS A 3 -16.83 6.69 17.05
C LYS A 3 -15.38 6.61 17.54
N ILE A 4 -14.75 5.44 17.46
CA ILE A 4 -13.35 5.27 17.82
C ILE A 4 -12.44 6.04 16.85
N TRP A 5 -12.75 6.07 15.58
CA TRP A 5 -11.99 6.83 14.58
C TRP A 5 -12.18 8.35 14.72
N GLU A 6 -13.37 8.83 15.07
CA GLU A 6 -13.59 10.25 15.34
C GLU A 6 -12.88 10.70 16.62
N GLU A 7 -12.89 9.89 17.67
CA GLU A 7 -12.16 10.18 18.90
C GLU A 7 -10.65 10.15 18.68
N ILE A 8 -10.15 9.21 17.89
CA ILE A 8 -8.73 9.10 17.50
C ILE A 8 -8.34 10.25 16.56
N SER A 9 -9.19 10.67 15.64
CA SER A 9 -8.87 11.76 14.71
C SER A 9 -8.87 13.14 15.37
N ASN A 10 -9.52 13.31 16.50
CA ASN A 10 -9.51 14.56 17.28
C ASN A 10 -8.30 14.67 18.22
N GLU A 11 -7.61 13.57 18.51
CA GLU A 11 -6.28 13.61 19.10
C GLU A 11 -5.27 13.76 17.96
N LYS A 12 -4.25 14.61 18.15
CA LYS A 12 -3.21 14.88 17.14
C LYS A 12 -2.35 13.63 16.87
N TYR A 13 -2.89 12.68 16.11
CA TYR A 13 -2.09 11.55 15.62
C TYR A 13 -1.24 11.99 14.44
N GLU A 14 0.07 12.02 14.64
CA GLU A 14 1.01 12.09 13.53
C GLU A 14 1.07 10.72 12.83
N LEU A 15 0.86 10.70 11.53
CA LEU A 15 1.19 9.55 10.70
C LEU A 15 2.70 9.35 10.73
N LYS A 16 3.14 8.19 11.18
CA LYS A 16 4.56 7.83 11.20
C LYS A 16 4.84 6.73 10.19
N ILE A 17 5.97 6.86 9.52
CA ILE A 17 6.50 5.84 8.61
C ILE A 17 7.27 4.79 9.44
N PHE A 18 7.03 3.51 9.16
CA PHE A 18 7.86 2.45 9.75
C PHE A 18 9.33 2.62 9.34
N SER A 19 10.23 2.25 10.23
CA SER A 19 11.68 2.46 10.04
C SER A 19 12.27 1.73 8.84
N ASP A 20 11.64 0.67 8.36
CA ASP A 20 12.09 -0.14 7.22
C ASP A 20 11.61 0.39 5.84
N VAL A 21 10.82 1.47 5.81
CA VAL A 21 10.19 1.94 4.57
C VAL A 21 11.20 2.57 3.62
N TYR A 22 11.95 3.56 4.07
CA TYR A 22 12.85 4.32 3.18
C TYR A 22 13.91 3.44 2.53
N ASP A 23 14.60 2.63 3.31
CA ASP A 23 15.66 1.75 2.81
C ASP A 23 15.14 0.73 1.79
N ASN A 24 13.95 0.17 2.02
CA ASN A 24 13.36 -0.80 1.12
C ASN A 24 12.81 -0.17 -0.16
N LEU A 25 12.23 1.03 -0.09
CA LEU A 25 11.83 1.77 -1.28
C LEU A 25 13.05 2.14 -2.13
N ASP A 26 14.13 2.56 -1.50
CA ASP A 26 15.39 2.88 -2.21
C ASP A 26 16.01 1.63 -2.85
N TYR A 27 15.97 0.50 -2.15
CA TYR A 27 16.40 -0.78 -2.71
C TYR A 27 15.61 -1.15 -3.97
N LEU A 28 14.28 -1.06 -3.93
CA LEU A 28 13.42 -1.35 -5.08
C LEU A 28 13.68 -0.39 -6.25
N LYS A 29 13.90 0.89 -5.96
CA LYS A 29 14.25 1.90 -6.94
C LYS A 29 15.59 1.57 -7.63
N GLN A 30 16.59 1.13 -6.88
CA GLN A 30 17.87 0.68 -7.45
C GLN A 30 17.73 -0.57 -8.35
N LYS A 31 16.70 -1.37 -8.09
CA LYS A 31 16.32 -2.51 -8.95
C LYS A 31 15.48 -2.12 -10.15
N ASN A 32 15.24 -0.83 -10.38
CA ASN A 32 14.36 -0.30 -11.42
C ASN A 32 12.91 -0.75 -11.28
N ILE A 33 12.44 -0.97 -10.05
CA ILE A 33 11.05 -1.32 -9.75
C ILE A 33 10.29 -0.04 -9.45
N PHE A 34 9.21 0.19 -10.19
CA PHE A 34 8.31 1.31 -10.00
C PHE A 34 7.47 1.08 -8.75
N CYS A 35 7.50 2.03 -7.81
CA CYS A 35 6.74 1.95 -6.57
C CYS A 35 5.74 3.08 -6.45
N ALA A 36 4.49 2.74 -6.13
CA ALA A 36 3.41 3.69 -5.86
C ALA A 36 2.63 3.25 -4.61
N GLY A 37 1.95 4.19 -3.97
CA GLY A 37 1.08 3.90 -2.83
C GLY A 37 -0.39 3.87 -3.22
N ILE A 38 -1.17 3.03 -2.55
CA ILE A 38 -2.64 3.03 -2.58
C ILE A 38 -3.16 3.02 -1.16
N THR A 39 -4.08 3.92 -0.82
CA THR A 39 -4.63 3.98 0.53
C THR A 39 -6.07 4.53 0.55
N ASN A 40 -6.87 4.02 1.49
CA ASN A 40 -8.22 4.52 1.77
C ASN A 40 -8.14 5.73 2.72
N MET A 41 -7.78 6.88 2.17
CA MET A 41 -7.72 8.15 2.92
C MET A 41 -8.43 9.26 2.17
N ASP A 42 -9.11 10.13 2.91
CA ASP A 42 -9.85 11.28 2.36
C ASP A 42 -8.97 12.54 2.27
N ILE A 43 -7.83 12.39 1.64
CA ILE A 43 -6.86 13.45 1.35
C ILE A 43 -6.21 13.16 0.00
N SER A 44 -5.82 14.18 -0.75
CA SER A 44 -5.13 13.95 -2.02
C SER A 44 -3.81 13.20 -1.83
N GLY A 45 -3.50 12.31 -2.76
CA GLY A 45 -2.24 11.58 -2.74
C GLY A 45 -1.02 12.51 -2.85
N GLU A 46 -1.16 13.62 -3.57
CA GLU A 46 -0.14 14.65 -3.68
C GLU A 46 0.18 15.29 -2.32
N SER A 47 -0.84 15.63 -1.53
CA SER A 47 -0.67 16.14 -0.17
C SER A 47 -0.07 15.08 0.76
N LEU A 48 -0.55 13.84 0.67
CA LEU A 48 -0.09 12.74 1.52
C LEU A 48 1.38 12.40 1.29
N ILE A 49 1.81 12.29 0.04
CA ILE A 49 3.21 11.98 -0.29
C ILE A 49 4.17 13.06 0.20
N LYS A 50 3.73 14.32 0.14
CA LYS A 50 4.48 15.46 0.66
C LYS A 50 4.56 15.43 2.18
N ASN A 51 3.43 15.23 2.85
CA ASN A 51 3.35 15.21 4.32
C ASN A 51 4.16 14.06 4.92
N LEU A 52 4.20 12.91 4.26
CA LEU A 52 4.99 11.74 4.68
C LEU A 52 6.44 11.78 4.22
N LYS A 53 6.86 12.83 3.49
CA LYS A 53 8.22 12.98 2.94
C LYS A 53 8.65 11.78 2.06
N LEU A 54 7.72 11.25 1.29
CA LEU A 54 7.94 10.09 0.41
C LEU A 54 8.15 10.46 -1.06
N LYS A 55 8.19 11.75 -1.39
CA LYS A 55 8.27 12.23 -2.79
C LYS A 55 9.48 11.68 -3.56
N ASN A 56 10.60 11.47 -2.88
CA ASN A 56 11.82 10.94 -3.50
C ASN A 56 11.90 9.40 -3.46
N HIS A 57 10.91 8.74 -2.87
CA HIS A 57 10.90 7.29 -2.64
C HIS A 57 9.77 6.58 -3.38
N LEU A 58 8.63 7.26 -3.60
CA LEU A 58 7.49 6.79 -4.37
C LEU A 58 7.22 7.71 -5.55
N GLN A 59 6.75 7.15 -6.65
CA GLN A 59 6.36 7.95 -7.81
C GLN A 59 5.09 8.74 -7.56
N PHE A 60 4.11 8.13 -6.89
CA PHE A 60 2.87 8.80 -6.47
C PHE A 60 2.16 7.99 -5.39
N ILE A 61 1.16 8.60 -4.76
CA ILE A 61 0.18 7.90 -3.92
C ILE A 61 -1.20 8.17 -4.51
N ILE A 62 -2.02 7.13 -4.64
CA ILE A 62 -3.44 7.23 -4.98
C ILE A 62 -4.25 6.97 -3.72
N THR A 63 -5.18 7.86 -3.43
CA THR A 63 -6.08 7.75 -2.29
C THR A 63 -7.51 7.51 -2.74
N SER A 64 -8.39 7.16 -1.80
CA SER A 64 -9.84 7.11 -2.05
C SER A 64 -10.40 8.47 -2.47
N TYR A 65 -9.81 9.55 -2.01
CA TYR A 65 -10.14 10.91 -2.44
C TYR A 65 -9.84 11.11 -3.93
N ASP A 66 -8.67 10.68 -4.41
CA ASP A 66 -8.26 10.85 -5.82
C ASP A 66 -9.11 10.00 -6.77
N SER A 67 -9.30 8.73 -6.43
CA SER A 67 -9.98 7.75 -7.30
C SER A 67 -11.49 7.77 -7.15
N LYS A 68 -12.01 8.40 -6.10
CA LYS A 68 -13.43 8.35 -5.68
C LYS A 68 -13.93 6.92 -5.49
N SER A 69 -13.05 6.06 -5.07
CA SER A 69 -13.34 4.68 -4.73
C SER A 69 -12.33 4.19 -3.68
N GLU A 70 -12.69 3.22 -2.89
CA GLU A 70 -11.83 2.68 -1.84
C GLU A 70 -11.62 1.18 -1.99
N LYS A 71 -10.45 0.69 -1.55
CA LYS A 71 -10.18 -0.76 -1.54
C LYS A 71 -11.25 -1.48 -0.69
N PRO A 72 -11.78 -2.63 -1.11
CA PRO A 72 -11.34 -3.46 -2.24
C PRO A 72 -11.99 -3.18 -3.60
N ASP A 73 -12.69 -2.06 -3.80
CA ASP A 73 -13.28 -1.75 -5.10
C ASP A 73 -12.21 -1.79 -6.21
N PRO A 74 -12.44 -2.49 -7.32
CA PRO A 74 -11.50 -2.57 -8.44
C PRO A 74 -11.04 -1.22 -8.99
N LYS A 75 -11.89 -0.21 -8.93
CA LYS A 75 -11.63 1.12 -9.52
C LYS A 75 -10.36 1.77 -9.01
N ILE A 76 -10.07 1.69 -7.70
CA ILE A 76 -8.88 2.32 -7.14
C ILE A 76 -7.59 1.64 -7.65
N PHE A 77 -7.62 0.31 -7.82
CA PHE A 77 -6.50 -0.44 -8.38
C PHE A 77 -6.29 -0.14 -9.86
N GLU A 78 -7.37 -0.11 -10.63
CA GLU A 78 -7.34 0.22 -12.06
C GLU A 78 -6.84 1.65 -12.28
N TYR A 79 -7.28 2.59 -11.46
CA TYR A 79 -6.82 3.98 -11.49
C TYR A 79 -5.31 4.06 -11.27
N CYS A 80 -4.79 3.33 -10.28
CA CYS A 80 -3.37 3.29 -9.98
C CYS A 80 -2.57 2.66 -11.12
N LEU A 81 -3.00 1.52 -11.64
CA LEU A 81 -2.35 0.83 -12.76
C LEU A 81 -2.29 1.71 -14.01
N LYS A 82 -3.38 2.39 -14.34
CA LYS A 82 -3.44 3.30 -15.48
C LYS A 82 -2.45 4.45 -15.33
N LYS A 83 -2.40 5.06 -14.15
CA LYS A 83 -1.47 6.16 -13.86
C LYS A 83 -0.01 5.69 -13.92
N ALA A 84 0.26 4.48 -13.47
CA ALA A 84 1.59 3.88 -13.50
C ALA A 84 2.00 3.39 -14.91
N GLY A 85 1.05 3.24 -15.83
CA GLY A 85 1.30 2.58 -17.10
C GLY A 85 1.67 1.10 -16.93
N ALA A 86 1.18 0.45 -15.87
CA ALA A 86 1.54 -0.90 -15.49
C ALA A 86 0.48 -1.92 -15.90
N LYS A 87 0.92 -3.16 -16.10
CA LYS A 87 0.05 -4.31 -16.35
C LYS A 87 -0.11 -5.14 -15.08
N VAL A 88 -1.30 -5.69 -14.86
CA VAL A 88 -1.58 -6.56 -13.70
C VAL A 88 -0.60 -7.73 -13.58
N THR A 89 -0.21 -8.31 -14.72
CA THR A 89 0.70 -9.47 -14.78
C THR A 89 2.11 -9.18 -14.25
N ASN A 90 2.51 -7.90 -14.22
CA ASN A 90 3.81 -7.44 -13.76
C ASN A 90 3.71 -6.60 -12.48
N SER A 91 2.58 -6.70 -11.78
CA SER A 91 2.30 -5.87 -10.61
C SER A 91 2.13 -6.71 -9.36
N TYR A 92 2.64 -6.18 -8.26
CA TYR A 92 2.50 -6.74 -6.92
C TYR A 92 1.88 -5.70 -6.01
N LEU A 93 1.10 -6.14 -5.04
CA LEU A 93 0.57 -5.27 -4.00
C LEU A 93 0.98 -5.79 -2.63
N VAL A 94 1.66 -4.97 -1.86
CA VAL A 94 2.01 -5.25 -0.47
C VAL A 94 0.99 -4.58 0.43
N GLY A 95 0.30 -5.35 1.25
CA GLY A 95 -0.71 -4.83 2.16
C GLY A 95 -0.87 -5.68 3.40
N ASP A 96 -1.45 -5.10 4.44
CA ASP A 96 -1.61 -5.74 5.75
C ASP A 96 -3.05 -6.21 6.04
N GLN A 97 -3.99 -5.87 5.16
CA GLN A 97 -5.40 -6.24 5.34
C GLN A 97 -5.85 -7.24 4.29
N ILE A 98 -6.33 -8.39 4.75
CA ILE A 98 -6.74 -9.48 3.86
C ILE A 98 -7.88 -9.05 2.94
N GLU A 99 -8.94 -8.45 3.48
CA GLU A 99 -10.13 -8.11 2.69
C GLU A 99 -9.89 -6.96 1.71
N SER A 100 -9.30 -5.87 2.16
CA SER A 100 -9.11 -4.69 1.32
C SER A 100 -7.90 -4.79 0.40
N ASP A 101 -6.79 -5.36 0.86
CA ASP A 101 -5.54 -5.41 0.11
C ASP A 101 -5.40 -6.71 -0.66
N ILE A 102 -5.38 -7.84 0.04
CA ILE A 102 -5.06 -9.13 -0.58
C ILE A 102 -6.15 -9.56 -1.56
N LYS A 103 -7.39 -9.64 -1.10
CA LYS A 103 -8.53 -9.99 -1.96
C LYS A 103 -8.81 -8.94 -3.03
N GLY A 104 -8.63 -7.66 -2.68
CA GLY A 104 -8.78 -6.58 -3.65
C GLY A 104 -7.78 -6.68 -4.80
N ALA A 105 -6.51 -6.96 -4.51
CA ALA A 105 -5.47 -7.18 -5.51
C ALA A 105 -5.76 -8.42 -6.37
N GLU A 106 -6.09 -9.55 -5.75
CA GLU A 106 -6.42 -10.80 -6.46
C GLU A 106 -7.58 -10.61 -7.44
N ASN A 107 -8.63 -9.90 -7.02
CA ASN A 107 -9.81 -9.68 -7.85
C ASN A 107 -9.52 -8.89 -9.13
N VAL A 108 -8.46 -8.10 -9.18
CA VAL A 108 -8.05 -7.37 -10.39
C VAL A 108 -6.86 -8.03 -11.12
N GLY A 109 -6.32 -9.13 -10.59
CA GLY A 109 -5.21 -9.87 -11.20
C GLY A 109 -3.82 -9.41 -10.77
N ILE A 110 -3.71 -8.55 -9.75
CA ILE A 110 -2.45 -8.15 -9.14
C ILE A 110 -2.00 -9.23 -8.16
N THR A 111 -0.72 -9.57 -8.15
CA THR A 111 -0.16 -10.55 -7.20
C THR A 111 -0.03 -9.93 -5.81
N PRO A 112 -0.75 -10.44 -4.79
CA PRO A 112 -0.67 -9.89 -3.46
C PRO A 112 0.50 -10.43 -2.66
N ILE A 113 1.02 -9.60 -1.76
CA ILE A 113 1.99 -9.97 -0.72
C ILE A 113 1.42 -9.46 0.62
N LEU A 114 1.09 -10.37 1.52
CA LEU A 114 0.65 -9.99 2.86
C LEU A 114 1.86 -9.60 3.71
N ILE A 115 1.82 -8.40 4.29
CA ILE A 115 2.78 -7.99 5.30
C ILE A 115 2.14 -8.15 6.69
N ASP A 116 2.60 -9.14 7.44
CA ASP A 116 2.10 -9.47 8.78
C ASP A 116 3.12 -9.06 9.84
N ARG A 117 3.18 -7.76 10.15
CA ARG A 117 4.17 -7.19 11.06
C ARG A 117 4.05 -7.70 12.50
N PHE A 118 2.84 -8.06 12.91
CA PHE A 118 2.52 -8.36 14.32
C PHE A 118 2.14 -9.82 14.54
N GLY A 119 2.20 -10.67 13.52
CA GLY A 119 1.88 -12.09 13.64
C GLY A 119 0.40 -12.39 13.81
N TYR A 120 -0.49 -11.54 13.31
CA TYR A 120 -1.94 -11.76 13.41
C TYR A 120 -2.46 -12.85 12.47
N TYR A 121 -1.72 -13.15 11.40
CA TYR A 121 -2.15 -14.04 10.32
C TYR A 121 -1.22 -15.23 10.16
N LYS A 122 -0.86 -15.88 11.28
CA LYS A 122 0.09 -17.02 11.28
C LYS A 122 -0.34 -18.18 10.40
N ASP A 123 -1.65 -18.46 10.35
CA ASP A 123 -2.23 -19.57 9.58
C ASP A 123 -2.59 -19.18 8.14
N PHE A 124 -2.41 -17.93 7.75
CA PHE A 124 -2.68 -17.47 6.40
C PHE A 124 -1.56 -17.94 5.45
N ASN A 125 -1.95 -18.66 4.39
CA ASN A 125 -1.02 -19.24 3.41
C ASN A 125 -1.48 -19.10 1.95
N LYS A 126 -2.46 -18.23 1.69
CA LYS A 126 -3.06 -18.06 0.35
C LYS A 126 -2.33 -17.07 -0.54
N SER A 127 -1.28 -16.43 -0.05
CA SER A 127 -0.42 -15.53 -0.81
C SER A 127 1.01 -15.58 -0.26
N LEU A 128 1.93 -14.91 -0.96
CA LEU A 128 3.23 -14.57 -0.38
C LEU A 128 3.01 -13.80 0.93
N LYS A 129 3.84 -14.06 1.92
CA LYS A 129 3.77 -13.40 3.22
C LYS A 129 5.15 -12.98 3.70
N ILE A 130 5.25 -11.76 4.18
CA ILE A 130 6.45 -11.20 4.80
C ILE A 130 6.09 -10.62 6.17
N THR A 131 7.05 -10.49 7.06
CA THR A 131 6.84 -9.92 8.39
C THR A 131 7.26 -8.45 8.48
N ASN A 132 8.11 -8.01 7.57
CA ASN A 132 8.54 -6.64 7.39
C ASN A 132 8.97 -6.43 5.93
N LEU A 133 9.25 -5.19 5.55
CA LEU A 133 9.61 -4.87 4.16
C LEU A 133 10.97 -5.44 3.73
N ASP A 134 11.86 -5.79 4.66
CA ASP A 134 13.12 -6.46 4.32
C ASP A 134 12.88 -7.81 3.62
N GLY A 135 11.74 -8.43 3.87
CA GLY A 135 11.31 -9.64 3.17
C GLY A 135 11.20 -9.48 1.65
N LEU A 136 11.00 -8.26 1.15
CA LEU A 136 10.95 -7.98 -0.28
C LEU A 136 12.29 -8.26 -0.99
N LYS A 137 13.40 -8.15 -0.29
CA LYS A 137 14.75 -8.44 -0.82
C LYS A 137 14.95 -9.91 -1.18
N LYS A 138 14.08 -10.79 -0.70
CA LYS A 138 14.07 -12.22 -1.05
C LYS A 138 13.15 -12.53 -2.23
N ILE A 139 12.33 -11.56 -2.64
CA ILE A 139 11.34 -11.71 -3.73
C ILE A 139 11.84 -11.02 -5.00
N PHE A 140 12.50 -9.87 -4.84
CA PHE A 140 12.94 -8.99 -5.95
C PHE A 140 14.46 -8.83 -6.07
#